data_249ba71aece4475e2edbe3d67ac04d82
#
_entry.id   249ba71aece4475e2edbe3d67ac04d82
#
_cell.length_a   1.000
_cell.length_b   1.000
_cell.length_c   1.000
_cell.angle_alpha   90.00
_cell.angle_beta   90.00
_cell.angle_gamma   90.00
#
_symmetry.space_group_name_H-M   'P 1'
#
loop_
_entity.id
_entity.type
_entity.pdbx_description
1 polymer ?
#
loop_
_entity_poly.entity_id
_entity_poly.type
_entity_poly.pdbx_seq_one_letter_code
_entity_poly.pdbx_strand_id
1 'polypeptide(L)'
;MRYLQEPLRKSIESKCNIVINSTEAKDHAETKSLAENILSEINGRAATNMRITLVKKEVEDKRRMGKAHLGKLLVLAVEGSYMLESIKSDAEADSKNLKVKTKLEKMSDDKLLEECEIINADLQKQKPKLLEYGYTEEQIGRLSGALAQMSSIKKELSATKLSYSEIRGQRENIDKGILERLEKLNQKVEINKVLMPNLFRDYFAVKLVTTKKQQSGISGTVLFNGQPLANASIKLYSNKVATPRKNASAKSIKANAVPKEKVVYDKLSNSNGEINIRDLKPDTYRLTISKIGYKSQELTVYVNPKEFSVVNVEMEKL
;
A
#
# COMPACT_ATOMS: atom_id res chain seq x y z
N MET A 1 -2.24 14.51 -6.81
CA MET A 1 -1.44 15.61 -6.23
C MET A 1 0.04 15.39 -6.54
N ARG A 2 0.76 16.44 -6.98
CA ARG A 2 2.21 16.37 -7.21
C ARG A 2 2.90 16.61 -5.87
N TYR A 3 3.52 15.59 -5.30
CA TYR A 3 4.38 15.76 -4.13
C TYR A 3 5.68 16.46 -4.53
N LEU A 4 6.21 17.27 -3.61
CA LEU A 4 7.51 17.91 -3.79
C LEU A 4 8.60 16.83 -3.74
N GLN A 5 8.93 16.28 -4.92
CA GLN A 5 9.99 15.28 -5.05
C GLN A 5 11.37 15.93 -4.99
N GLU A 6 12.39 15.16 -4.64
CA GLU A 6 13.76 15.67 -4.44
C GLU A 6 14.30 16.51 -5.63
N PRO A 7 14.15 16.11 -6.90
CA PRO A 7 14.62 16.94 -8.01
C PRO A 7 13.86 18.26 -8.15
N LEU A 8 12.54 18.26 -7.91
CA LEU A 8 11.74 19.48 -7.91
C LEU A 8 12.13 20.40 -6.75
N ARG A 9 12.34 19.84 -5.55
CA ARG A 9 12.82 20.56 -4.37
C ARG A 9 14.13 21.29 -4.66
N LYS A 10 15.14 20.59 -5.19
CA LYS A 10 16.44 21.17 -5.55
C LYS A 10 16.31 22.27 -6.58
N SER A 11 15.42 22.12 -7.57
CA SER A 11 15.18 23.17 -8.56
C SER A 11 14.54 24.42 -7.95
N ILE A 12 13.63 24.26 -6.98
CA ILE A 12 13.01 25.37 -6.26
C ILE A 12 14.04 26.05 -5.35
N GLU A 13 14.83 25.30 -4.60
CA GLU A 13 15.94 25.82 -3.77
C GLU A 13 16.92 26.64 -4.63
N SER A 14 17.29 26.13 -5.81
CA SER A 14 18.17 26.87 -6.73
C SER A 14 17.55 28.20 -7.18
N LYS A 15 16.27 28.22 -7.55
CA LYS A 15 15.56 29.45 -7.90
C LYS A 15 15.52 30.45 -6.75
N CYS A 16 15.22 30.02 -5.53
CA CYS A 16 15.18 30.88 -4.37
C CYS A 16 16.57 31.47 -4.06
N ASN A 17 17.62 30.64 -4.15
CA ASN A 17 19.00 31.08 -3.90
C ASN A 17 19.46 32.15 -4.94
N ILE A 18 19.03 32.02 -6.21
CA ILE A 18 19.31 33.05 -7.23
C ILE A 18 18.69 34.39 -6.82
N VAL A 19 17.43 34.39 -6.35
CA VAL A 19 16.75 35.61 -5.89
C VAL A 19 17.46 36.21 -4.67
N ILE A 20 17.77 35.40 -3.67
CA ILE A 20 18.37 35.86 -2.41
C ILE A 20 19.76 36.48 -2.62
N ASN A 21 20.56 35.88 -3.50
CA ASN A 21 21.93 36.28 -3.79
C ASN A 21 22.04 37.36 -4.87
N SER A 22 20.94 37.71 -5.55
CA SER A 22 20.95 38.73 -6.59
C SER A 22 21.13 40.14 -6.03
N THR A 23 22.03 40.89 -6.61
CA THR A 23 22.22 42.34 -6.31
C THR A 23 21.02 43.16 -6.76
N GLU A 24 20.35 42.75 -7.85
CA GLU A 24 19.18 43.44 -8.39
C GLU A 24 17.93 43.25 -7.49
N ALA A 25 17.88 42.16 -6.70
CA ALA A 25 16.77 41.92 -5.75
C ALA A 25 16.92 42.70 -4.43
N LYS A 26 18.03 43.41 -4.20
CA LYS A 26 18.24 44.14 -2.93
C LYS A 26 17.18 45.19 -2.67
N ASP A 27 16.74 45.90 -3.70
CA ASP A 27 15.72 46.94 -3.62
C ASP A 27 14.28 46.40 -3.67
N HIS A 28 14.12 45.06 -3.85
CA HIS A 28 12.86 44.36 -3.92
C HIS A 28 12.67 43.41 -2.71
N ALA A 29 12.58 44.00 -1.51
CA ALA A 29 12.52 43.30 -0.24
C ALA A 29 11.42 42.20 -0.16
N GLU A 30 10.25 42.44 -0.78
CA GLU A 30 9.16 41.45 -0.82
C GLU A 30 9.51 40.22 -1.65
N THR A 31 10.20 40.37 -2.78
CA THR A 31 10.61 39.28 -3.65
C THR A 31 11.63 38.40 -2.92
N LYS A 32 12.58 39.03 -2.24
CA LYS A 32 13.59 38.36 -1.44
C LYS A 32 12.96 37.61 -0.25
N SER A 33 12.10 38.29 0.52
CA SER A 33 11.38 37.71 1.66
C SER A 33 10.55 36.50 1.25
N LEU A 34 9.90 36.53 0.08
CA LEU A 34 9.14 35.40 -0.43
C LEU A 34 10.03 34.20 -0.74
N ALA A 35 11.21 34.40 -1.32
CA ALA A 35 12.18 33.34 -1.56
C ALA A 35 12.74 32.74 -0.26
N GLU A 36 13.05 33.58 0.74
CA GLU A 36 13.50 33.15 2.07
C GLU A 36 12.42 32.32 2.80
N ASN A 37 11.16 32.73 2.71
CA ASN A 37 10.02 31.99 3.27
C ASN A 37 9.86 30.61 2.63
N ILE A 38 10.01 30.50 1.30
CA ILE A 38 9.97 29.21 0.59
C ILE A 38 11.09 28.29 1.08
N LEU A 39 12.33 28.79 1.24
CA LEU A 39 13.45 28.00 1.74
C LEU A 39 13.23 27.53 3.18
N SER A 40 12.71 28.41 4.03
CA SER A 40 12.37 28.07 5.42
C SER A 40 11.36 26.93 5.49
N GLU A 41 10.32 26.96 4.63
CA GLU A 41 9.33 25.87 4.57
C GLU A 41 9.90 24.57 4.02
N ILE A 42 10.79 24.64 3.03
CA ILE A 42 11.49 23.46 2.51
C ILE A 42 12.31 22.79 3.62
N ASN A 43 12.98 23.58 4.45
CA ASN A 43 13.75 23.07 5.58
C ASN A 43 12.83 22.48 6.68
N GLY A 44 11.72 23.15 7.01
CA GLY A 44 10.70 22.63 7.94
C GLY A 44 10.08 21.30 7.47
N ARG A 45 9.92 21.12 6.17
CA ARG A 45 9.45 19.87 5.56
C ARG A 45 10.37 18.68 5.84
N ALA A 46 11.68 18.90 5.94
CA ALA A 46 12.63 17.84 6.27
C ALA A 46 12.34 17.21 7.64
N ALA A 47 12.06 18.04 8.66
CA ALA A 47 11.67 17.57 9.98
C ALA A 47 10.36 16.74 9.93
N THR A 48 9.37 17.19 9.16
CA THR A 48 8.11 16.46 8.98
C THR A 48 8.33 15.09 8.32
N ASN A 49 9.24 15.01 7.33
CA ASN A 49 9.58 13.72 6.68
C ASN A 49 10.26 12.75 7.67
N MET A 50 11.14 13.24 8.56
CA MET A 50 11.73 12.42 9.61
C MET A 50 10.65 11.87 10.56
N ARG A 51 9.71 12.71 10.99
CA ARG A 51 8.58 12.26 11.82
C ARG A 51 7.72 11.20 11.12
N ILE A 52 7.41 11.36 9.83
CA ILE A 52 6.69 10.37 9.03
C ILE A 52 7.42 9.02 9.05
N THR A 53 8.74 9.03 8.89
CA THR A 53 9.55 7.80 8.87
C THR A 53 9.52 7.09 10.22
N LEU A 54 9.63 7.84 11.32
CA LEU A 54 9.58 7.30 12.69
C LEU A 54 8.20 6.70 13.00
N VAL A 55 7.12 7.43 12.74
CA VAL A 55 5.76 6.95 13.01
C VAL A 55 5.40 5.75 12.10
N LYS A 56 5.88 5.74 10.85
CA LYS A 56 5.70 4.57 9.97
C LYS A 56 6.36 3.32 10.54
N LYS A 57 7.57 3.44 11.06
CA LYS A 57 8.27 2.33 11.74
C LYS A 57 7.48 1.86 12.96
N GLU A 58 6.99 2.78 13.77
CA GLU A 58 6.17 2.46 14.94
C GLU A 58 4.87 1.69 14.56
N VAL A 59 4.18 2.11 13.49
CA VAL A 59 3.02 1.36 12.95
C VAL A 59 3.41 -0.07 12.56
N GLU A 60 4.56 -0.25 11.91
CA GLU A 60 5.05 -1.57 11.51
C GLU A 60 5.40 -2.45 12.71
N ASP A 61 6.04 -1.89 13.73
CA ASP A 61 6.40 -2.59 14.96
C ASP A 61 5.14 -3.01 15.75
N LYS A 62 4.15 -2.10 15.91
CA LYS A 62 2.87 -2.44 16.55
C LYS A 62 2.08 -3.50 15.78
N ARG A 63 2.11 -3.50 14.44
CA ARG A 63 1.53 -4.57 13.63
C ARG A 63 2.22 -5.92 13.86
N ARG A 64 3.54 -5.91 13.99
CA ARG A 64 4.33 -7.12 14.29
C ARG A 64 4.00 -7.67 15.68
N MET A 65 3.92 -6.79 16.69
CA MET A 65 3.48 -7.15 18.04
C MET A 65 2.08 -7.76 18.03
N GLY A 66 1.12 -7.14 17.33
CA GLY A 66 -0.24 -7.67 17.20
C GLY A 66 -0.28 -9.08 16.59
N LYS A 67 0.49 -9.32 15.53
CA LYS A 67 0.60 -10.68 14.93
C LYS A 67 1.22 -11.71 15.86
N ALA A 68 2.25 -11.33 16.60
CA ALA A 68 2.85 -12.23 17.59
C ALA A 68 1.87 -12.56 18.71
N HIS A 69 1.08 -11.57 19.13
CA HIS A 69 0.07 -11.76 20.17
C HIS A 69 -1.11 -12.62 19.72
N LEU A 70 -1.54 -12.51 18.45
CA LEU A 70 -2.53 -13.41 17.86
C LEU A 70 -2.07 -14.89 17.91
N GLY A 71 -0.78 -15.14 17.69
CA GLY A 71 -0.22 -16.49 17.86
C GLY A 71 -0.35 -17.02 19.29
N LYS A 72 -0.17 -16.16 20.30
CA LYS A 72 -0.38 -16.53 21.72
C LYS A 72 -1.85 -16.78 22.01
N LEU A 73 -2.74 -15.93 21.50
CA LEU A 73 -4.19 -16.10 21.66
C LEU A 73 -4.68 -17.42 21.06
N LEU A 74 -4.16 -17.81 19.90
CA LEU A 74 -4.47 -19.11 19.29
C LEU A 74 -4.15 -20.28 20.23
N VAL A 75 -2.96 -20.27 20.82
CA VAL A 75 -2.54 -21.34 21.77
C VAL A 75 -3.46 -21.36 22.98
N LEU A 76 -3.71 -20.20 23.60
CA LEU A 76 -4.58 -20.10 24.77
C LEU A 76 -6.04 -20.45 24.48
N ALA A 77 -6.54 -20.16 23.27
CA ALA A 77 -7.89 -20.56 22.85
C ALA A 77 -8.00 -22.09 22.68
N VAL A 78 -6.96 -22.73 22.16
CA VAL A 78 -6.89 -24.20 22.08
C VAL A 78 -6.86 -24.81 23.48
N GLU A 79 -6.03 -24.29 24.41
CA GLU A 79 -5.98 -24.72 25.79
C GLU A 79 -7.34 -24.53 26.49
N GLY A 80 -7.99 -23.37 26.32
CA GLY A 80 -9.30 -23.09 26.89
C GLY A 80 -10.40 -24.01 26.34
N SER A 81 -10.37 -24.29 25.05
CA SER A 81 -11.30 -25.29 24.46
C SER A 81 -11.09 -26.67 25.03
N TYR A 82 -9.83 -27.04 25.30
CA TYR A 82 -9.48 -28.30 25.94
C TYR A 82 -10.08 -28.40 27.36
N MET A 83 -9.93 -27.36 28.16
CA MET A 83 -10.50 -27.29 29.51
C MET A 83 -12.03 -27.43 29.46
N LEU A 84 -12.70 -26.79 28.52
CA LEU A 84 -14.17 -26.90 28.39
C LEU A 84 -14.65 -28.29 27.93
N GLU A 85 -13.88 -28.97 27.10
CA GLU A 85 -14.21 -30.32 26.66
C GLU A 85 -13.97 -31.36 27.80
N SER A 86 -12.94 -31.20 28.62
CA SER A 86 -12.62 -32.12 29.72
C SER A 86 -13.74 -32.24 30.76
N ILE A 87 -14.57 -31.20 30.92
CA ILE A 87 -15.74 -31.21 31.82
C ILE A 87 -17.01 -31.78 31.19
N LYS A 88 -16.99 -32.06 29.85
CA LYS A 88 -18.18 -32.57 29.13
C LYS A 88 -18.19 -34.05 28.86
N SER A 89 -17.05 -34.71 28.72
CA SER A 89 -17.00 -36.17 28.46
C SER A 89 -15.64 -36.78 28.71
N ASP A 90 -15.65 -37.95 29.35
CA ASP A 90 -14.43 -38.69 29.76
C ASP A 90 -13.75 -39.49 28.63
N ALA A 91 -14.28 -39.59 27.41
CA ALA A 91 -13.85 -40.65 26.49
C ALA A 91 -13.37 -40.25 25.08
N GLU A 92 -13.53 -39.01 24.60
CA GLU A 92 -13.22 -38.64 23.20
C GLU A 92 -12.41 -37.34 23.01
N ALA A 93 -11.69 -36.90 24.01
CA ALA A 93 -11.08 -35.56 24.05
C ALA A 93 -10.02 -35.32 22.95
N ASP A 94 -9.15 -36.28 22.63
CA ASP A 94 -7.98 -36.06 21.77
C ASP A 94 -8.31 -35.83 20.29
N SER A 95 -9.31 -36.54 19.76
CA SER A 95 -9.67 -36.37 18.33
C SER A 95 -10.42 -35.06 18.03
N LYS A 96 -11.20 -34.57 19.02
CA LYS A 96 -11.93 -33.28 18.91
C LYS A 96 -11.00 -32.09 19.00
N ASN A 97 -9.97 -32.15 19.83
CA ASN A 97 -9.00 -31.08 20.04
C ASN A 97 -8.15 -30.78 18.80
N LEU A 98 -7.75 -31.81 18.06
CA LEU A 98 -7.04 -31.63 16.79
C LEU A 98 -7.92 -30.91 15.75
N LYS A 99 -9.24 -31.19 15.75
CA LYS A 99 -10.21 -30.50 14.88
C LYS A 99 -10.40 -29.04 15.26
N VAL A 100 -10.48 -28.73 16.57
CA VAL A 100 -10.58 -27.34 17.08
C VAL A 100 -9.34 -26.53 16.70
N LYS A 101 -8.14 -27.06 16.99
CA LYS A 101 -6.89 -26.39 16.59
C LYS A 101 -6.84 -26.10 15.10
N THR A 102 -7.15 -27.08 14.25
CA THR A 102 -7.16 -26.92 12.78
C THR A 102 -8.21 -25.92 12.31
N LYS A 103 -9.36 -25.82 13.02
CA LYS A 103 -10.40 -24.81 12.74
C LYS A 103 -9.89 -23.40 13.04
N LEU A 104 -9.33 -23.19 14.24
CA LEU A 104 -8.81 -21.89 14.69
C LEU A 104 -7.64 -21.39 13.83
N GLU A 105 -6.70 -22.26 13.46
CA GLU A 105 -5.58 -21.92 12.58
C GLU A 105 -5.98 -21.44 11.18
N LYS A 106 -7.17 -21.79 10.71
CA LYS A 106 -7.69 -21.40 9.37
C LYS A 106 -8.54 -20.14 9.40
N MET A 107 -8.83 -19.60 10.56
CA MET A 107 -9.63 -18.40 10.70
C MET A 107 -8.85 -17.13 10.31
N SER A 108 -9.58 -16.11 9.88
CA SER A 108 -9.01 -14.76 9.79
C SER A 108 -8.77 -14.18 11.17
N ASP A 109 -7.86 -13.20 11.29
CA ASP A 109 -7.47 -12.55 12.54
C ASP A 109 -8.70 -12.06 13.35
N ASP A 110 -9.71 -11.48 12.68
CA ASP A 110 -10.91 -10.97 13.35
C ASP A 110 -11.82 -12.10 13.83
N LYS A 111 -12.03 -13.15 13.02
CA LYS A 111 -12.80 -14.33 13.43
C LYS A 111 -12.14 -15.11 14.56
N LEU A 112 -10.81 -15.17 14.56
CA LEU A 112 -10.07 -15.78 15.66
C LEU A 112 -10.31 -15.02 16.97
N LEU A 113 -10.35 -13.70 16.94
CA LEU A 113 -10.62 -12.90 18.12
C LEU A 113 -12.05 -13.11 18.64
N GLU A 114 -13.04 -13.12 17.76
CA GLU A 114 -14.43 -13.42 18.12
C GLU A 114 -14.55 -14.79 18.77
N GLU A 115 -13.91 -15.82 18.21
CA GLU A 115 -13.93 -17.16 18.78
C GLU A 115 -13.19 -17.23 20.14
N CYS A 116 -12.07 -16.48 20.29
CA CYS A 116 -11.39 -16.35 21.58
C CYS A 116 -12.29 -15.70 22.66
N GLU A 117 -13.08 -14.70 22.29
CA GLU A 117 -14.04 -14.06 23.20
C GLU A 117 -15.14 -15.02 23.61
N ILE A 118 -15.67 -15.84 22.70
CA ILE A 118 -16.67 -16.88 22.99
C ILE A 118 -16.08 -17.93 23.95
N ILE A 119 -14.90 -18.45 23.64
CA ILE A 119 -14.21 -19.45 24.49
C ILE A 119 -13.97 -18.85 25.88
N ASN A 120 -13.51 -17.60 25.96
CA ASN A 120 -13.28 -16.95 27.26
C ASN A 120 -14.57 -16.77 28.05
N ALA A 121 -15.69 -16.39 27.41
CA ALA A 121 -16.99 -16.27 28.05
C ALA A 121 -17.45 -17.65 28.63
N ASP A 122 -17.27 -18.72 27.87
CA ASP A 122 -17.60 -20.09 28.32
C ASP A 122 -16.71 -20.54 29.46
N LEU A 123 -15.39 -20.21 29.42
CA LEU A 123 -14.47 -20.50 30.54
C LEU A 123 -14.91 -19.80 31.84
N GLN A 124 -15.31 -18.54 31.76
CA GLN A 124 -15.79 -17.79 32.92
C GLN A 124 -17.12 -18.33 33.44
N LYS A 125 -18.02 -18.74 32.55
CA LYS A 125 -19.30 -19.35 32.92
C LYS A 125 -19.12 -20.73 33.63
N GLN A 126 -18.16 -21.52 33.19
CA GLN A 126 -17.87 -22.84 33.71
C GLN A 126 -16.78 -22.83 34.81
N LYS A 127 -16.30 -21.66 35.23
CA LYS A 127 -15.23 -21.49 36.21
C LYS A 127 -15.42 -22.39 37.49
N PRO A 128 -16.61 -22.45 38.15
CA PRO A 128 -16.77 -23.27 39.33
C PRO A 128 -16.47 -24.76 39.09
N LYS A 129 -16.98 -25.31 37.98
CA LYS A 129 -16.73 -26.71 37.59
C LYS A 129 -15.28 -26.95 37.24
N LEU A 130 -14.64 -26.04 36.53
CA LEU A 130 -13.22 -26.13 36.14
C LEU A 130 -12.30 -26.20 37.39
N LEU A 131 -12.63 -25.43 38.44
CA LEU A 131 -11.92 -25.47 39.71
C LEU A 131 -12.08 -26.80 40.41
N GLU A 132 -13.29 -27.41 40.37
CA GLU A 132 -13.54 -28.76 40.88
C GLU A 132 -12.73 -29.85 40.15
N TYR A 133 -12.49 -29.65 38.83
CA TYR A 133 -11.63 -30.53 38.00
C TYR A 133 -10.13 -30.28 38.19
N GLY A 134 -9.73 -29.35 39.10
CA GLY A 134 -8.33 -29.10 39.45
C GLY A 134 -7.62 -28.03 38.60
N TYR A 135 -8.33 -27.31 37.74
CA TYR A 135 -7.76 -26.16 37.04
C TYR A 135 -7.62 -24.98 38.00
N THR A 136 -6.55 -24.18 37.83
CA THR A 136 -6.33 -23.01 38.66
C THR A 136 -7.02 -21.77 38.09
N GLU A 137 -7.33 -20.79 38.94
CA GLU A 137 -7.86 -19.48 38.49
C GLU A 137 -6.94 -18.78 37.49
N GLU A 138 -5.63 -18.92 37.68
CA GLU A 138 -4.64 -18.38 36.78
C GLU A 138 -4.76 -18.96 35.35
N GLN A 139 -4.89 -20.32 35.25
CA GLN A 139 -5.06 -21.01 33.98
C GLN A 139 -6.33 -20.54 33.25
N ILE A 140 -7.46 -20.47 33.98
CA ILE A 140 -8.75 -20.00 33.45
C ILE A 140 -8.67 -18.52 33.01
N GLY A 141 -7.92 -17.69 33.75
CA GLY A 141 -7.78 -16.26 33.47
C GLY A 141 -6.80 -15.88 32.37
N ARG A 142 -5.92 -16.77 31.89
CA ARG A 142 -4.87 -16.49 30.92
C ARG A 142 -5.42 -15.94 29.60
N LEU A 143 -6.50 -16.52 29.09
CA LEU A 143 -7.11 -16.07 27.82
C LEU A 143 -7.71 -14.68 27.96
N SER A 144 -8.37 -14.37 29.09
CA SER A 144 -8.92 -13.06 29.40
C SER A 144 -7.82 -11.98 29.44
N GLY A 145 -6.71 -12.26 30.12
CA GLY A 145 -5.56 -11.35 30.16
C GLY A 145 -4.95 -11.09 28.79
N ALA A 146 -4.84 -12.13 27.96
CA ALA A 146 -4.33 -12.01 26.60
C ALA A 146 -5.28 -11.22 25.69
N LEU A 147 -6.60 -11.39 25.82
CA LEU A 147 -7.59 -10.59 25.09
C LEU A 147 -7.53 -9.11 25.48
N ALA A 148 -7.37 -8.79 26.76
CA ALA A 148 -7.19 -7.42 27.23
C ALA A 148 -5.94 -6.78 26.64
N GLN A 149 -4.80 -7.49 26.61
CA GLN A 149 -3.57 -7.02 25.97
C GLN A 149 -3.76 -6.79 24.47
N MET A 150 -4.45 -7.66 23.75
CA MET A 150 -4.74 -7.50 22.33
C MET A 150 -5.61 -6.27 22.06
N SER A 151 -6.60 -6.00 22.91
CA SER A 151 -7.41 -4.79 22.85
C SER A 151 -6.56 -3.53 23.00
N SER A 152 -5.61 -3.51 23.95
CA SER A 152 -4.65 -2.39 24.11
C SER A 152 -3.79 -2.19 22.86
N ILE A 153 -3.21 -3.27 22.32
CA ILE A 153 -2.41 -3.22 21.09
C ILE A 153 -3.23 -2.67 19.91
N LYS A 154 -4.48 -3.10 19.74
CA LYS A 154 -5.37 -2.59 18.68
C LYS A 154 -5.65 -1.10 18.85
N LYS A 155 -5.94 -0.62 20.06
CA LYS A 155 -6.16 0.80 20.36
C LYS A 155 -4.93 1.65 20.05
N GLU A 156 -3.77 1.21 20.51
CA GLU A 156 -2.50 1.90 20.26
C GLU A 156 -2.16 1.94 18.76
N LEU A 157 -2.35 0.83 18.04
CA LEU A 157 -2.14 0.77 16.60
C LEU A 157 -3.07 1.75 15.85
N SER A 158 -4.32 1.86 16.27
CA SER A 158 -5.29 2.78 15.69
C SER A 158 -4.90 4.24 15.93
N ALA A 159 -4.49 4.59 17.15
CA ALA A 159 -3.99 5.92 17.50
C ALA A 159 -2.73 6.29 16.69
N THR A 160 -1.78 5.36 16.57
CA THR A 160 -0.56 5.59 15.78
C THR A 160 -0.84 5.75 14.28
N LYS A 161 -1.81 4.98 13.73
CA LYS A 161 -2.25 5.16 12.33
C LYS A 161 -2.90 6.52 12.10
N LEU A 162 -3.69 7.01 13.05
CA LEU A 162 -4.28 8.35 12.99
C LEU A 162 -3.21 9.42 12.97
N SER A 163 -2.27 9.37 13.91
CA SER A 163 -1.11 10.28 13.96
C SER A 163 -0.30 10.26 12.65
N TYR A 164 -0.06 9.08 12.07
CA TYR A 164 0.59 8.96 10.76
C TYR A 164 -0.17 9.69 9.65
N SER A 165 -1.51 9.56 9.62
CA SER A 165 -2.36 10.24 8.66
C SER A 165 -2.32 11.75 8.80
N GLU A 166 -2.36 12.25 10.04
CA GLU A 166 -2.30 13.68 10.36
C GLU A 166 -0.97 14.32 9.94
N ILE A 167 0.16 13.69 10.28
CA ILE A 167 1.49 14.19 9.90
C ILE A 167 1.65 14.17 8.37
N ARG A 168 1.11 13.17 7.71
CA ARG A 168 1.09 13.11 6.26
C ARG A 168 0.27 14.25 5.65
N GLY A 169 -0.90 14.56 6.22
CA GLY A 169 -1.72 15.70 5.81
C GLY A 169 -0.99 17.04 6.00
N GLN A 170 -0.29 17.21 7.13
CA GLN A 170 0.54 18.39 7.38
C GLN A 170 1.62 18.55 6.29
N ARG A 171 2.32 17.48 5.92
CA ARG A 171 3.30 17.52 4.84
C ARG A 171 2.69 17.92 3.50
N GLU A 172 1.50 17.39 3.18
CA GLU A 172 0.79 17.72 1.94
C GLU A 172 0.42 19.22 1.88
N ASN A 173 0.01 19.78 3.01
CA ASN A 173 -0.29 21.22 3.13
C ASN A 173 0.98 22.09 2.97
N ILE A 174 2.11 21.68 3.56
CA ILE A 174 3.40 22.36 3.35
C ILE A 174 3.79 22.31 1.87
N ASP A 175 3.73 21.15 1.22
CA ASP A 175 4.06 21.00 -0.21
C ASP A 175 3.19 21.92 -1.08
N LYS A 176 1.91 22.03 -0.76
CA LYS A 176 0.97 22.91 -1.46
C LYS A 176 1.33 24.39 -1.25
N GLY A 177 1.59 24.79 0.00
CA GLY A 177 2.00 26.17 0.33
C GLY A 177 3.28 26.60 -0.38
N ILE A 178 4.29 25.71 -0.45
CA ILE A 178 5.53 25.98 -1.21
C ILE A 178 5.24 26.23 -2.68
N LEU A 179 4.41 25.42 -3.32
CA LEU A 179 4.08 25.57 -4.75
C LEU A 179 3.29 26.85 -5.03
N GLU A 180 2.35 27.21 -4.17
CA GLU A 180 1.58 28.47 -4.30
C GLU A 180 2.49 29.70 -4.14
N ARG A 181 3.43 29.68 -3.18
CA ARG A 181 4.41 30.76 -3.04
C ARG A 181 5.41 30.82 -4.17
N LEU A 182 5.82 29.68 -4.70
CA LEU A 182 6.68 29.64 -5.88
C LEU A 182 6.00 30.29 -7.09
N GLU A 183 4.70 30.06 -7.26
CA GLU A 183 3.94 30.70 -8.34
C GLU A 183 3.90 32.22 -8.16
N LYS A 184 3.67 32.71 -6.93
CA LYS A 184 3.75 34.14 -6.62
C LYS A 184 5.16 34.71 -6.87
N LEU A 185 6.21 33.95 -6.53
CA LEU A 185 7.58 34.36 -6.80
C LEU A 185 7.86 34.45 -8.30
N ASN A 186 7.40 33.47 -9.09
CA ASN A 186 7.50 33.52 -10.55
C ASN A 186 6.85 34.79 -11.12
N GLN A 187 5.63 35.11 -10.67
CA GLN A 187 4.89 36.31 -11.10
C GLN A 187 5.64 37.59 -10.72
N LYS A 188 6.17 37.68 -9.48
CA LYS A 188 6.93 38.87 -9.06
C LYS A 188 8.21 39.07 -9.88
N VAL A 189 8.96 37.99 -10.16
CA VAL A 189 10.17 38.08 -11.00
C VAL A 189 9.81 38.44 -12.45
N GLU A 190 8.69 37.93 -12.98
CA GLU A 190 8.23 38.22 -14.33
C GLU A 190 7.77 39.69 -14.51
N ILE A 191 7.00 40.22 -13.55
CA ILE A 191 6.55 41.64 -13.58
C ILE A 191 7.74 42.57 -13.55
N ASN A 192 8.77 42.25 -12.79
CA ASN A 192 9.96 43.09 -12.63
C ASN A 192 11.09 42.80 -13.65
N LYS A 193 10.80 42.08 -14.74
CA LYS A 193 11.80 41.69 -15.76
C LYS A 193 12.59 42.84 -16.36
N VAL A 194 11.98 44.05 -16.47
CA VAL A 194 12.63 45.26 -17.00
C VAL A 194 13.58 45.85 -15.94
N LEU A 195 13.21 45.82 -14.68
CA LEU A 195 14.01 46.36 -13.58
C LEU A 195 15.12 45.40 -13.12
N MET A 196 14.92 44.09 -13.33
CA MET A 196 15.84 43.03 -12.90
C MET A 196 16.15 42.07 -14.05
N PRO A 197 16.74 42.49 -15.17
CA PRO A 197 16.89 41.67 -16.37
C PRO A 197 17.83 40.49 -16.18
N ASN A 198 18.91 40.64 -15.41
CA ASN A 198 19.84 39.54 -15.10
C ASN A 198 19.21 38.51 -14.18
N LEU A 199 18.54 38.96 -13.10
CA LEU A 199 17.80 38.08 -12.24
C LEU A 199 16.73 37.30 -13.01
N PHE A 200 15.95 37.97 -13.85
CA PHE A 200 14.93 37.32 -14.68
C PHE A 200 15.52 36.22 -15.55
N ARG A 201 16.61 36.50 -16.26
CA ARG A 201 17.30 35.52 -17.12
C ARG A 201 17.79 34.32 -16.32
N ASP A 202 18.49 34.56 -15.22
CA ASP A 202 19.11 33.49 -14.43
C ASP A 202 18.07 32.66 -13.69
N TYR A 203 17.00 33.28 -13.19
CA TYR A 203 15.88 32.61 -12.53
C TYR A 203 15.10 31.69 -13.47
N PHE A 204 14.80 32.14 -14.70
CA PHE A 204 14.06 31.31 -15.67
C PHE A 204 14.95 30.33 -16.42
N ALA A 205 16.27 30.46 -16.36
CA ALA A 205 17.21 29.44 -16.85
C ALA A 205 17.11 28.15 -16.03
N VAL A 206 16.75 28.21 -14.72
CA VAL A 206 16.53 27.04 -13.89
C VAL A 206 15.18 26.40 -14.23
N LYS A 207 15.21 25.27 -14.92
CA LYS A 207 14.00 24.49 -15.22
C LYS A 207 13.54 23.71 -13.99
N LEU A 208 12.25 23.76 -13.68
CA LEU A 208 11.66 22.93 -12.65
C LEU A 208 11.64 21.47 -13.12
N VAL A 209 12.46 20.65 -12.47
CA VAL A 209 12.51 19.22 -12.76
C VAL A 209 11.33 18.52 -12.08
N THR A 210 10.23 18.38 -12.80
CA THR A 210 9.16 17.48 -12.38
C THR A 210 9.51 16.08 -12.86
N THR A 211 9.90 15.19 -11.97
CA THR A 211 9.93 13.77 -12.32
C THR A 211 8.49 13.36 -12.60
N LYS A 212 8.09 13.31 -13.86
CA LYS A 212 6.99 12.44 -14.25
C LYS A 212 7.45 11.07 -13.79
N LYS A 213 6.71 10.41 -12.88
CA LYS A 213 6.89 8.98 -12.65
C LYS A 213 6.79 8.37 -14.03
N GLN A 214 7.93 7.96 -14.60
CA GLN A 214 7.91 7.22 -15.85
C GLN A 214 7.21 5.90 -15.51
N GLN A 215 5.96 5.82 -15.89
CA GLN A 215 5.12 4.65 -15.65
C GLN A 215 5.48 3.63 -16.70
N SER A 216 5.72 2.41 -16.27
CA SER A 216 5.78 1.27 -17.18
C SER A 216 4.36 0.74 -17.36
N GLY A 217 4.02 0.34 -18.56
CA GLY A 217 2.66 -0.11 -18.82
C GLY A 217 2.48 -0.73 -20.19
N ILE A 218 1.23 -0.96 -20.54
CA ILE A 218 0.80 -1.43 -21.86
C ILE A 218 -0.22 -0.43 -22.39
N SER A 219 -0.02 0.04 -23.62
CA SER A 219 -0.98 0.86 -24.35
C SER A 219 -1.25 0.23 -25.73
N GLY A 220 -2.39 0.52 -26.31
CA GLY A 220 -2.68 0.03 -27.66
C GLY A 220 -4.15 0.08 -28.00
N THR A 221 -4.54 -0.63 -29.05
CA THR A 221 -5.91 -0.64 -29.55
C THR A 221 -6.36 -2.06 -29.93
N VAL A 222 -7.62 -2.34 -29.70
CA VAL A 222 -8.31 -3.52 -30.21
C VAL A 222 -9.15 -3.10 -31.40
N LEU A 223 -8.94 -3.73 -32.54
CA LEU A 223 -9.58 -3.39 -33.80
C LEU A 223 -10.37 -4.61 -34.34
N PHE A 224 -11.33 -4.34 -35.20
CA PHE A 224 -11.97 -5.29 -36.06
C PHE A 224 -12.24 -4.66 -37.41
N ASN A 225 -11.70 -5.24 -38.50
CA ASN A 225 -11.72 -4.68 -39.88
C ASN A 225 -11.20 -3.20 -39.88
N GLY A 226 -10.12 -2.94 -39.15
CA GLY A 226 -9.54 -1.59 -39.02
C GLY A 226 -10.36 -0.60 -38.19
N GLN A 227 -11.51 -1.00 -37.61
CA GLN A 227 -12.36 -0.15 -36.79
C GLN A 227 -12.16 -0.46 -35.30
N PRO A 228 -12.21 0.56 -34.42
CA PRO A 228 -12.09 0.35 -32.99
C PRO A 228 -13.15 -0.61 -32.41
N LEU A 229 -12.73 -1.61 -31.63
CA LEU A 229 -13.60 -2.60 -31.02
C LEU A 229 -13.78 -2.31 -29.53
N ALA A 230 -14.92 -1.70 -29.16
CA ALA A 230 -15.27 -1.43 -27.77
C ALA A 230 -15.68 -2.69 -27.00
N ASN A 231 -15.56 -2.65 -25.67
CA ASN A 231 -16.01 -3.70 -24.75
C ASN A 231 -15.37 -5.08 -24.98
N ALA A 232 -14.16 -5.16 -25.51
CA ALA A 232 -13.36 -6.37 -25.50
C ALA A 232 -12.79 -6.60 -24.09
N SER A 233 -12.92 -7.81 -23.56
CA SER A 233 -12.36 -8.18 -22.25
C SER A 233 -10.85 -8.34 -22.37
N ILE A 234 -10.11 -7.63 -21.53
CA ILE A 234 -8.66 -7.56 -21.50
C ILE A 234 -8.18 -8.12 -20.17
N LYS A 235 -7.53 -9.29 -20.21
CA LYS A 235 -6.97 -9.94 -19.01
C LYS A 235 -5.45 -10.03 -19.13
N LEU A 236 -4.76 -9.58 -18.09
CA LEU A 236 -3.30 -9.65 -18.01
C LEU A 236 -2.89 -10.62 -16.91
N TYR A 237 -2.05 -11.57 -17.24
CA TYR A 237 -1.53 -12.58 -16.32
C TYR A 237 -0.03 -12.39 -16.12
N SER A 238 0.41 -12.53 -14.86
CA SER A 238 1.85 -12.53 -14.55
C SER A 238 2.43 -13.92 -14.72
N ASN A 239 3.52 -14.03 -15.48
CA ASN A 239 4.26 -15.30 -15.65
C ASN A 239 5.05 -15.75 -14.42
N LYS A 240 4.92 -15.07 -13.28
CA LYS A 240 5.56 -15.52 -12.05
C LYS A 240 4.90 -16.79 -11.58
N VAL A 241 5.48 -17.92 -11.91
CA VAL A 241 5.29 -19.18 -11.18
C VAL A 241 5.51 -18.85 -9.71
N ALA A 242 4.48 -19.07 -8.88
CA ALA A 242 4.60 -18.87 -7.45
C ALA A 242 5.79 -19.70 -6.96
N THR A 243 6.90 -19.05 -6.64
CA THR A 243 8.05 -19.71 -6.00
C THR A 243 7.53 -20.36 -4.72
N PRO A 244 7.65 -21.68 -4.52
CA PRO A 244 7.20 -22.33 -3.31
C PRO A 244 7.89 -21.66 -2.13
N ARG A 245 7.12 -21.25 -1.13
CA ARG A 245 7.67 -20.70 0.12
C ARG A 245 8.67 -21.70 0.68
N LYS A 246 9.88 -21.26 1.00
CA LYS A 246 11.02 -22.06 1.49
C LYS A 246 10.77 -22.89 2.77
N ASN A 247 9.53 -23.01 3.26
CA ASN A 247 9.15 -23.73 4.48
C ASN A 247 8.02 -24.75 4.27
N ALA A 248 7.89 -25.34 3.09
CA ALA A 248 7.01 -26.50 2.93
C ALA A 248 7.86 -27.75 3.12
N SER A 249 7.72 -28.40 4.28
CA SER A 249 8.25 -29.74 4.54
C SER A 249 7.80 -30.71 3.44
N ALA A 250 8.77 -31.50 2.97
CA ALA A 250 8.61 -32.47 1.90
C ALA A 250 7.64 -33.61 2.27
N LYS A 251 6.32 -33.36 2.17
CA LYS A 251 5.31 -34.42 2.11
C LYS A 251 4.12 -33.96 1.25
N SER A 252 3.91 -34.70 0.18
CA SER A 252 2.84 -34.61 -0.85
C SER A 252 3.16 -33.71 -2.04
N ILE A 253 4.01 -34.17 -2.91
CA ILE A 253 3.97 -33.86 -4.34
C ILE A 253 2.74 -34.57 -4.92
N LYS A 254 1.59 -33.91 -4.94
CA LYS A 254 0.51 -34.27 -5.86
C LYS A 254 0.89 -33.67 -7.21
N ALA A 255 1.38 -34.53 -8.09
CA ALA A 255 1.48 -34.24 -9.53
C ALA A 255 0.13 -33.70 -10.03
N ASN A 256 0.17 -32.67 -10.91
CA ASN A 256 -0.96 -32.07 -11.64
C ASN A 256 -1.78 -30.97 -10.95
N ALA A 257 -1.16 -30.05 -10.23
CA ALA A 257 -1.76 -28.74 -10.04
C ALA A 257 -1.23 -27.81 -11.16
N VAL A 258 -2.04 -27.55 -12.20
CA VAL A 258 -1.79 -26.46 -13.15
C VAL A 258 -1.57 -25.18 -12.35
N PRO A 259 -0.43 -24.49 -12.51
CA PRO A 259 -0.16 -23.28 -11.73
C PRO A 259 -1.29 -22.27 -12.02
N LYS A 260 -2.06 -21.89 -11.01
CA LYS A 260 -3.07 -20.84 -11.11
C LYS A 260 -2.35 -19.53 -11.40
N GLU A 261 -2.37 -19.12 -12.66
CA GLU A 261 -1.81 -17.85 -13.08
C GLU A 261 -2.56 -16.71 -12.38
N LYS A 262 -1.79 -15.76 -11.88
CA LYS A 262 -2.36 -14.61 -11.16
C LYS A 262 -2.82 -13.56 -12.18
N VAL A 263 -4.12 -13.29 -12.25
CA VAL A 263 -4.67 -12.15 -12.99
C VAL A 263 -4.18 -10.87 -12.31
N VAL A 264 -3.47 -10.02 -13.05
CA VAL A 264 -2.93 -8.73 -12.61
C VAL A 264 -3.87 -7.59 -13.00
N TYR A 265 -4.59 -7.76 -14.11
CA TYR A 265 -5.50 -6.76 -14.65
C TYR A 265 -6.68 -7.45 -15.36
N ASP A 266 -7.90 -6.94 -15.13
CA ASP A 266 -9.13 -7.41 -15.77
C ASP A 266 -10.07 -6.22 -15.99
N LYS A 267 -10.19 -5.76 -17.23
CA LYS A 267 -11.06 -4.65 -17.63
C LYS A 267 -11.50 -4.81 -19.09
N LEU A 268 -12.37 -3.91 -19.54
CA LEU A 268 -12.85 -3.83 -20.90
C LEU A 268 -12.13 -2.72 -21.66
N SER A 269 -11.97 -2.87 -23.00
CA SER A 269 -11.56 -1.78 -23.88
C SER A 269 -12.62 -0.65 -23.86
N ASN A 270 -12.18 0.60 -24.01
CA ASN A 270 -13.09 1.74 -24.06
C ASN A 270 -13.83 1.83 -25.42
N SER A 271 -14.65 2.89 -25.60
CA SER A 271 -15.41 3.16 -26.82
C SER A 271 -14.52 3.27 -28.07
N ASN A 272 -13.27 3.69 -27.92
CA ASN A 272 -12.28 3.80 -28.98
C ASN A 272 -11.41 2.55 -29.15
N GLY A 273 -11.79 1.43 -28.54
CA GLY A 273 -11.01 0.18 -28.57
C GLY A 273 -9.68 0.26 -27.81
N GLU A 274 -9.40 1.32 -27.02
CA GLU A 274 -8.10 1.53 -26.41
C GLU A 274 -7.85 0.63 -25.21
N ILE A 275 -6.60 0.17 -25.11
CA ILE A 275 -6.00 -0.50 -23.97
C ILE A 275 -5.06 0.50 -23.28
N ASN A 276 -5.22 0.73 -21.98
CA ASN A 276 -4.34 1.57 -21.20
C ASN A 276 -4.13 1.00 -19.80
N ILE A 277 -3.05 0.25 -19.62
CA ILE A 277 -2.69 -0.41 -18.36
C ILE A 277 -1.43 0.27 -17.86
N ARG A 278 -1.49 0.88 -16.67
CA ARG A 278 -0.41 1.68 -16.07
C ARG A 278 0.12 1.01 -14.82
N ASP A 279 1.28 1.49 -14.35
CA ASP A 279 1.92 1.06 -13.10
C ASP A 279 2.26 -0.44 -13.05
N LEU A 280 2.53 -1.05 -14.19
CA LEU A 280 3.02 -2.42 -14.26
C LEU A 280 4.50 -2.48 -13.82
N LYS A 281 4.85 -3.56 -13.15
CA LYS A 281 6.27 -3.86 -12.88
C LYS A 281 6.93 -4.33 -14.16
N PRO A 282 8.21 -4.01 -14.40
CA PRO A 282 8.97 -4.59 -15.51
C PRO A 282 8.97 -6.12 -15.39
N ASP A 283 8.36 -6.79 -16.36
CA ASP A 283 8.22 -8.25 -16.40
C ASP A 283 7.64 -8.70 -17.76
N THR A 284 7.57 -10.00 -17.96
CA THR A 284 6.84 -10.62 -19.07
C THR A 284 5.43 -10.96 -18.63
N TYR A 285 4.45 -10.55 -19.40
CA TYR A 285 3.04 -10.76 -19.13
C TYR A 285 2.37 -11.50 -20.29
N ARG A 286 1.37 -12.32 -19.97
CA ARG A 286 0.46 -12.89 -20.94
C ARG A 286 -0.82 -12.04 -20.97
N LEU A 287 -1.13 -11.49 -22.13
CA LEU A 287 -2.30 -10.67 -22.39
C LEU A 287 -3.32 -11.50 -23.18
N THR A 288 -4.51 -11.65 -22.65
CA THR A 288 -5.63 -12.32 -23.33
C THR A 288 -6.72 -11.30 -23.63
N ILE A 289 -7.14 -11.23 -24.89
CA ILE A 289 -8.21 -10.36 -25.34
C ILE A 289 -9.33 -11.23 -25.89
N SER A 290 -10.54 -11.05 -25.40
CA SER A 290 -11.70 -11.82 -25.78
C SER A 290 -12.96 -10.96 -25.90
N LYS A 291 -13.84 -11.31 -26.84
CA LYS A 291 -15.18 -10.71 -26.99
C LYS A 291 -16.14 -11.76 -27.55
N ILE A 292 -17.39 -11.71 -27.09
CA ILE A 292 -18.44 -12.64 -27.57
C ILE A 292 -18.61 -12.46 -29.09
N GLY A 293 -18.58 -13.57 -29.82
CA GLY A 293 -18.67 -13.61 -31.30
C GLY A 293 -17.33 -13.38 -32.01
N TYR A 294 -16.22 -13.35 -31.29
CA TYR A 294 -14.87 -13.19 -31.85
C TYR A 294 -13.90 -14.25 -31.31
N LYS A 295 -12.89 -14.59 -32.08
CA LYS A 295 -11.82 -15.49 -31.66
C LYS A 295 -10.97 -14.80 -30.58
N SER A 296 -10.74 -15.50 -29.47
CA SER A 296 -9.84 -14.98 -28.41
C SER A 296 -8.41 -14.90 -28.94
N GLN A 297 -7.73 -13.79 -28.64
CA GLN A 297 -6.33 -13.55 -28.96
C GLN A 297 -5.48 -13.60 -27.69
N GLU A 298 -4.32 -14.23 -27.77
CA GLU A 298 -3.37 -14.35 -26.69
C GLU A 298 -1.99 -13.90 -27.15
N LEU A 299 -1.38 -13.00 -26.39
CA LEU A 299 -0.11 -12.35 -26.71
C LEU A 299 0.82 -12.33 -25.50
N THR A 300 2.11 -12.52 -25.76
CA THR A 300 3.15 -12.28 -24.76
C THR A 300 3.67 -10.86 -24.89
N VAL A 301 3.60 -10.08 -23.82
CA VAL A 301 4.02 -8.68 -23.78
C VAL A 301 5.15 -8.49 -22.79
N TYR A 302 6.25 -7.89 -23.24
CA TYR A 302 7.37 -7.49 -22.39
C TYR A 302 7.18 -6.04 -21.97
N VAL A 303 7.15 -5.79 -20.67
CA VAL A 303 7.07 -4.45 -20.11
C VAL A 303 8.44 -4.03 -19.60
N ASN A 304 9.04 -3.05 -20.28
CA ASN A 304 10.32 -2.47 -19.88
C ASN A 304 10.17 -1.44 -18.76
N PRO A 305 11.23 -1.20 -17.96
CA PRO A 305 11.23 -0.14 -16.97
C PRO A 305 11.00 1.23 -17.63
N LYS A 306 10.01 1.99 -17.14
CA LYS A 306 9.72 3.37 -17.55
C LYS A 306 9.23 3.54 -19.00
N GLU A 307 8.74 2.48 -19.62
CA GLU A 307 8.23 2.49 -20.99
C GLU A 307 6.83 1.88 -21.08
N PHE A 308 6.10 2.29 -22.11
CA PHE A 308 4.84 1.65 -22.48
C PHE A 308 5.08 0.72 -23.67
N SER A 309 4.73 -0.55 -23.49
CA SER A 309 4.69 -1.50 -24.61
C SER A 309 3.42 -1.28 -25.41
N VAL A 310 3.57 -1.07 -26.72
CA VAL A 310 2.42 -0.83 -27.61
C VAL A 310 1.92 -2.18 -28.16
N VAL A 311 0.60 -2.44 -28.02
CA VAL A 311 -0.05 -3.67 -28.44
C VAL A 311 -1.31 -3.34 -29.24
N ASN A 312 -1.25 -3.52 -30.55
CA ASN A 312 -2.41 -3.39 -31.41
C ASN A 312 -2.87 -4.78 -31.84
N VAL A 313 -4.15 -5.08 -31.63
CA VAL A 313 -4.72 -6.40 -31.86
C VAL A 313 -5.91 -6.31 -32.79
N GLU A 314 -5.84 -7.04 -33.89
CA GLU A 314 -6.95 -7.21 -34.83
C GLU A 314 -7.72 -8.48 -34.45
N MET A 315 -9.01 -8.34 -34.14
CA MET A 315 -9.88 -9.44 -33.76
C MET A 315 -10.55 -10.05 -35.00
N GLU A 316 -10.69 -11.38 -35.04
CA GLU A 316 -11.42 -12.10 -36.06
C GLU A 316 -12.78 -12.56 -35.55
N LYS A 317 -13.84 -12.49 -36.38
CA LYS A 317 -15.13 -13.12 -36.05
C LYS A 317 -15.01 -14.64 -36.01
N LEU A 318 -15.80 -15.27 -35.17
CA LEU A 318 -15.98 -16.73 -35.14
C LEU A 318 -16.71 -17.21 -36.37
#